data_1f22e83a90f30c4dafd8dcdcb0afeb25
#
_entry.id   1f22e83a90f30c4dafd8dcdcb0afeb25
#
_cell.length_a   1.000
_cell.length_b   1.000
_cell.length_c   1.000
_cell.angle_alpha   90.00
_cell.angle_beta   90.00
_cell.angle_gamma   90.00
#
_symmetry.space_group_name_H-M   'P 1'
#
loop_
_entity.id
_entity.type
_entity.pdbx_description
1 polymer ?
#
loop_
_entity_poly.entity_id
_entity_poly.type
_entity_poly.pdbx_seq_one_letter_code
_entity_poly.pdbx_strand_id
1 'polypeptide(L)'
;MTVKKSIKVLLGLLVVVGLVLGGYTIMGIVRHNEMVQIVKSDEVKEIIESNLKQRHKGALEEGNIIQSYEIDKDSISLNPMGGIMFRVFINNNKEMYVHFLINEDPRYTDGRLVNEGGGPSQEFKKLISGSGNE
;
A
#
# COMPACT_ATOMS: atom_id res chain seq x y z
N MET A 1 -13.52 -6.87 54.16
CA MET A 1 -12.81 -5.73 53.55
C MET A 1 -11.66 -6.15 52.63
N THR A 2 -10.89 -7.13 53.07
CA THR A 2 -9.79 -7.68 52.24
C THR A 2 -10.28 -8.32 50.96
N VAL A 3 -11.50 -8.90 50.92
CA VAL A 3 -12.09 -9.51 49.73
C VAL A 3 -12.37 -8.46 48.63
N LYS A 4 -12.92 -7.31 48.97
CA LYS A 4 -13.19 -6.24 48.05
C LYS A 4 -11.90 -5.67 47.46
N LYS A 5 -10.86 -5.53 48.27
CA LYS A 5 -9.55 -5.05 47.86
C LYS A 5 -8.88 -6.03 46.91
N SER A 6 -8.97 -7.34 47.20
CA SER A 6 -8.43 -8.41 46.34
C SER A 6 -9.14 -8.45 44.99
N ILE A 7 -10.47 -8.27 44.94
CA ILE A 7 -11.24 -8.24 43.71
C ILE A 7 -10.84 -7.04 42.86
N LYS A 8 -10.64 -5.86 43.46
CA LYS A 8 -10.19 -4.68 42.75
C LYS A 8 -8.81 -4.86 42.14
N VAL A 9 -7.89 -5.47 42.85
CA VAL A 9 -6.53 -5.77 42.37
C VAL A 9 -6.61 -6.78 41.22
N LEU A 10 -7.43 -7.81 41.36
CA LEU A 10 -7.60 -8.85 40.35
C LEU A 10 -8.21 -8.24 39.05
N LEU A 11 -9.23 -7.39 39.17
CA LEU A 11 -9.84 -6.70 38.06
C LEU A 11 -8.83 -5.77 37.37
N GLY A 12 -8.01 -5.07 38.15
CA GLY A 12 -6.94 -4.21 37.62
C GLY A 12 -5.94 -5.00 36.80
N LEU A 13 -5.52 -6.18 37.29
CA LEU A 13 -4.62 -7.05 36.56
C LEU A 13 -5.23 -7.55 35.25
N LEU A 14 -6.50 -7.97 35.27
CA LEU A 14 -7.20 -8.42 34.06
C LEU A 14 -7.29 -7.30 33.02
N VAL A 15 -7.55 -6.07 33.44
CA VAL A 15 -7.60 -4.91 32.54
C VAL A 15 -6.22 -4.65 31.92
N VAL A 16 -5.16 -4.70 32.73
CA VAL A 16 -3.78 -4.51 32.22
C VAL A 16 -3.41 -5.59 31.20
N VAL A 17 -3.69 -6.86 31.51
CA VAL A 17 -3.43 -7.96 30.58
C VAL A 17 -4.25 -7.79 29.30
N GLY A 18 -5.53 -7.44 29.43
CA GLY A 18 -6.39 -7.18 28.28
C GLY A 18 -5.88 -6.03 27.41
N LEU A 19 -5.39 -4.95 28.02
CA LEU A 19 -4.82 -3.82 27.30
C LEU A 19 -3.54 -4.21 26.55
N VAL A 20 -2.67 -5.03 27.16
CA VAL A 20 -1.44 -5.48 26.51
C VAL A 20 -1.77 -6.36 25.30
N LEU A 21 -2.63 -7.38 25.48
CA LEU A 21 -3.02 -8.29 24.39
C LEU A 21 -3.82 -7.57 23.30
N GLY A 22 -4.77 -6.73 23.72
CA GLY A 22 -5.56 -5.91 22.80
C GLY A 22 -4.73 -4.86 22.08
N GLY A 23 -3.69 -4.33 22.74
CA GLY A 23 -2.76 -3.37 22.18
C GLY A 23 -1.99 -3.92 20.98
N TYR A 24 -1.50 -5.16 21.06
CA TYR A 24 -0.81 -5.80 19.94
C TYR A 24 -1.72 -5.96 18.73
N THR A 25 -2.96 -6.41 18.95
CA THR A 25 -3.95 -6.56 17.87
C THR A 25 -4.32 -5.21 17.26
N ILE A 26 -4.57 -4.21 18.08
CA ILE A 26 -4.91 -2.86 17.64
C ILE A 26 -3.76 -2.23 16.87
N MET A 27 -2.52 -2.36 17.32
CA MET A 27 -1.35 -1.83 16.63
C MET A 27 -1.18 -2.45 15.25
N GLY A 28 -1.42 -3.76 15.10
CA GLY A 28 -1.39 -4.41 13.80
C GLY A 28 -2.45 -3.87 12.85
N ILE A 29 -3.67 -3.67 13.33
CA ILE A 29 -4.77 -3.09 12.55
C ILE A 29 -4.46 -1.63 12.18
N VAL A 30 -3.96 -0.84 13.12
CA VAL A 30 -3.62 0.57 12.91
C VAL A 30 -2.52 0.69 11.84
N ARG A 31 -1.48 -0.12 11.91
CA ARG A 31 -0.40 -0.13 10.92
C ARG A 31 -0.93 -0.47 9.53
N HIS A 32 -1.78 -1.48 9.43
CA HIS A 32 -2.39 -1.85 8.15
C HIS A 32 -3.26 -0.69 7.61
N ASN A 33 -4.09 -0.11 8.46
CA ASN A 33 -4.93 1.03 8.08
C ASN A 33 -4.11 2.24 7.68
N GLU A 34 -3.00 2.51 8.36
CA GLU A 34 -2.07 3.59 8.00
C GLU A 34 -1.45 3.35 6.63
N MET A 35 -1.02 2.12 6.35
CA MET A 35 -0.49 1.75 5.04
C MET A 35 -1.53 1.96 3.94
N VAL A 36 -2.77 1.54 4.18
CA VAL A 36 -3.88 1.73 3.24
C VAL A 36 -4.13 3.21 2.99
N GLN A 37 -4.10 4.04 4.04
CA GLN A 37 -4.27 5.49 3.91
C GLN A 37 -3.15 6.12 3.09
N ILE A 38 -1.90 5.72 3.31
CA ILE A 38 -0.76 6.20 2.54
C ILE A 38 -0.91 5.81 1.06
N VAL A 39 -1.24 4.55 0.79
CA VAL A 39 -1.40 4.05 -0.58
C VAL A 39 -2.54 4.77 -1.32
N LYS A 40 -3.57 5.19 -0.60
CA LYS A 40 -4.70 5.94 -1.16
C LYS A 40 -4.48 7.45 -1.21
N SER A 41 -3.36 7.95 -0.72
CA SER A 41 -3.08 9.38 -0.70
C SER A 41 -2.90 9.96 -2.11
N ASP A 42 -3.11 11.26 -2.23
CA ASP A 42 -2.91 11.96 -3.50
C ASP A 42 -1.46 11.88 -3.97
N GLU A 43 -0.50 11.88 -3.04
CA GLU A 43 0.92 11.75 -3.36
C GLU A 43 1.22 10.41 -4.03
N VAL A 44 0.71 9.31 -3.50
CA VAL A 44 0.89 7.97 -4.09
C VAL A 44 0.12 7.87 -5.41
N LYS A 45 -1.06 8.45 -5.48
CA LYS A 45 -1.83 8.52 -6.72
C LYS A 45 -1.02 9.16 -7.85
N GLU A 46 -0.35 10.28 -7.58
CA GLU A 46 0.53 10.93 -8.54
C GLU A 46 1.69 10.04 -8.95
N ILE A 47 2.28 9.32 -8.01
CA ILE A 47 3.37 8.38 -8.28
C ILE A 47 2.90 7.27 -9.22
N ILE A 48 1.74 6.69 -8.96
CA ILE A 48 1.17 5.64 -9.79
C ILE A 48 0.89 6.17 -11.21
N GLU A 49 0.20 7.29 -11.30
CA GLU A 49 -0.20 7.85 -12.60
C GLU A 49 1.02 8.31 -13.42
N SER A 50 2.02 8.91 -12.77
CA SER A 50 3.28 9.28 -13.42
C SER A 50 4.02 8.05 -13.95
N ASN A 51 4.04 6.97 -13.18
CA ASN A 51 4.66 5.71 -13.59
C ASN A 51 3.99 5.15 -14.84
N LEU A 52 2.66 5.13 -14.88
CA LEU A 52 1.90 4.64 -16.02
C LEU A 52 2.13 5.51 -17.26
N LYS A 53 2.19 6.83 -17.09
CA LYS A 53 2.45 7.76 -18.18
C LYS A 53 3.87 7.65 -18.72
N GLN A 54 4.83 7.31 -17.88
CA GLN A 54 6.21 7.04 -18.31
C GLN A 54 6.31 5.73 -19.09
N ARG A 55 5.48 4.74 -18.74
CA ARG A 55 5.46 3.45 -19.42
C ARG A 55 4.78 3.53 -20.78
N HIS A 56 3.78 4.37 -20.89
CA HIS A 56 3.07 4.58 -22.15
C HIS A 56 2.53 6.01 -22.22
N LYS A 57 2.93 6.74 -23.25
CA LYS A 57 2.53 8.14 -23.44
C LYS A 57 1.01 8.23 -23.58
N GLY A 58 0.41 9.17 -22.85
CA GLY A 58 -1.03 9.38 -22.90
C GLY A 58 -1.82 8.41 -22.03
N ALA A 59 -1.15 7.60 -21.18
CA ALA A 59 -1.84 6.69 -20.27
C ALA A 59 -2.92 7.41 -19.48
N LEU A 60 -4.06 6.76 -19.30
CA LEU A 60 -5.26 7.26 -18.60
C LEU A 60 -6.06 8.30 -19.40
N GLU A 61 -5.59 8.72 -20.55
CA GLU A 61 -6.36 9.57 -21.45
C GLU A 61 -7.35 8.71 -22.26
N GLU A 62 -8.44 9.32 -22.70
CA GLU A 62 -9.46 8.64 -23.47
C GLU A 62 -8.88 8.02 -24.75
N GLY A 63 -9.25 6.77 -25.00
CA GLY A 63 -8.77 6.06 -26.19
C GLY A 63 -7.39 5.43 -26.05
N ASN A 64 -6.72 5.61 -24.92
CA ASN A 64 -5.41 5.01 -24.69
C ASN A 64 -5.55 3.52 -24.33
N ILE A 65 -4.49 2.73 -24.55
CA ILE A 65 -4.47 1.31 -24.18
C ILE A 65 -4.48 1.12 -22.67
N ILE A 66 -3.95 2.08 -21.91
CA ILE A 66 -4.06 2.14 -20.46
C ILE A 66 -5.20 3.09 -20.12
N GLN A 67 -6.36 2.55 -19.79
CA GLN A 67 -7.56 3.34 -19.54
C GLN A 67 -7.85 3.58 -18.08
N SER A 68 -7.50 2.61 -17.22
CA SER A 68 -7.81 2.67 -15.80
C SER A 68 -6.85 1.82 -15.00
N TYR A 69 -6.82 2.07 -13.69
CA TYR A 69 -6.08 1.24 -12.76
C TYR A 69 -6.85 1.11 -11.45
N GLU A 70 -6.56 0.06 -10.72
CA GLU A 70 -7.15 -0.18 -9.42
C GLU A 70 -6.07 -0.76 -8.49
N ILE A 71 -5.96 -0.20 -7.30
CA ILE A 71 -5.04 -0.71 -6.29
C ILE A 71 -5.56 -2.03 -5.75
N ASP A 72 -4.74 -3.07 -5.78
CA ASP A 72 -5.05 -4.34 -5.14
C ASP A 72 -4.84 -4.20 -3.63
N LYS A 73 -5.92 -3.96 -2.91
CA LYS A 73 -5.87 -3.72 -1.47
C LYS A 73 -5.32 -4.91 -0.69
N ASP A 74 -5.55 -6.11 -1.18
CA ASP A 74 -5.07 -7.34 -0.53
C ASP A 74 -3.56 -7.52 -0.68
N SER A 75 -2.93 -6.81 -1.61
CA SER A 75 -1.49 -6.86 -1.83
C SER A 75 -0.71 -5.87 -0.96
N ILE A 76 -1.39 -4.94 -0.30
CA ILE A 76 -0.73 -3.91 0.51
C ILE A 76 -0.05 -4.58 1.71
N SER A 77 1.28 -4.47 1.78
CA SER A 77 2.08 -5.11 2.81
C SER A 77 3.34 -4.32 3.10
N LEU A 78 3.90 -4.55 4.28
CA LEU A 78 5.15 -3.93 4.68
C LEU A 78 6.33 -4.72 4.12
N ASN A 79 7.24 -4.02 3.44
CA ASN A 79 8.49 -4.63 3.00
C ASN A 79 9.42 -4.78 4.21
N PRO A 80 9.99 -5.98 4.46
CA PRO A 80 10.94 -6.18 5.58
C PRO A 80 12.14 -5.23 5.54
N MET A 81 12.55 -4.78 4.36
CA MET A 81 13.66 -3.84 4.18
C MET A 81 13.21 -2.37 4.28
N GLY A 82 11.95 -2.13 4.57
CA GLY A 82 11.36 -0.80 4.65
C GLY A 82 10.49 -0.46 3.44
N GLY A 83 9.46 0.35 3.68
CA GLY A 83 8.53 0.76 2.64
C GLY A 83 7.28 -0.09 2.54
N ILE A 84 6.36 0.33 1.71
CA ILE A 84 5.06 -0.31 1.52
C ILE A 84 5.01 -0.89 0.12
N MET A 85 4.77 -2.20 0.04
CA MET A 85 4.60 -2.91 -1.23
C MET A 85 3.12 -3.03 -1.55
N PHE A 86 2.79 -2.87 -2.83
CA PHE A 86 1.45 -3.15 -3.33
C PHE A 86 1.51 -3.31 -4.84
N ARG A 87 0.44 -3.81 -5.41
CA ARG A 87 0.31 -3.87 -6.87
C ARG A 87 -0.96 -3.16 -7.32
N VAL A 88 -0.94 -2.75 -8.56
CA VAL A 88 -2.03 -2.02 -9.21
C VAL A 88 -2.45 -2.82 -10.43
N PHE A 89 -3.74 -3.15 -10.52
CA PHE A 89 -4.32 -3.80 -11.68
C PHE A 89 -4.60 -2.76 -12.76
N ILE A 90 -4.40 -3.13 -14.02
CA ILE A 90 -4.60 -2.25 -15.17
C ILE A 90 -5.84 -2.72 -15.96
N ASN A 91 -6.71 -1.79 -16.32
CA ASN A 91 -7.89 -2.04 -17.15
C ASN A 91 -8.82 -3.13 -16.60
N ASN A 92 -8.96 -3.19 -15.28
CA ASN A 92 -9.78 -4.22 -14.59
C ASN A 92 -9.35 -5.66 -14.91
N ASN A 93 -8.10 -5.86 -15.30
CA ASN A 93 -7.56 -7.16 -15.63
C ASN A 93 -6.53 -7.57 -14.59
N LYS A 94 -6.83 -8.62 -13.81
CA LYS A 94 -5.96 -9.09 -12.73
C LYS A 94 -4.65 -9.70 -13.22
N GLU A 95 -4.55 -10.04 -14.49
CA GLU A 95 -3.31 -10.52 -15.11
C GLU A 95 -2.39 -9.40 -15.54
N MET A 96 -2.92 -8.18 -15.66
CA MET A 96 -2.15 -6.97 -15.99
C MET A 96 -1.97 -6.13 -14.73
N TYR A 97 -0.77 -6.13 -14.19
CA TYR A 97 -0.47 -5.38 -12.97
C TYR A 97 0.93 -4.83 -12.97
N VAL A 98 1.14 -3.85 -12.10
CA VAL A 98 2.45 -3.26 -11.84
C VAL A 98 2.69 -3.30 -10.33
N HIS A 99 3.86 -3.74 -9.93
CA HIS A 99 4.29 -3.71 -8.53
C HIS A 99 4.90 -2.36 -8.19
N PHE A 100 4.59 -1.88 -6.99
CA PHE A 100 5.16 -0.66 -6.43
C PHE A 100 5.77 -0.94 -5.08
N LEU A 101 6.85 -0.24 -4.77
CA LEU A 101 7.46 -0.17 -3.45
C LEU A 101 7.62 1.30 -3.11
N ILE A 102 6.76 1.82 -2.25
CA ILE A 102 6.74 3.22 -1.86
C ILE A 102 7.54 3.39 -0.58
N ASN A 103 8.51 4.29 -0.60
CA ASN A 103 9.33 4.60 0.56
C ASN A 103 9.62 6.10 0.60
N GLU A 104 10.11 6.58 1.73
CA GLU A 104 10.59 7.96 1.81
C GLU A 104 11.81 8.12 0.92
N ASP A 105 11.86 9.22 0.17
CA ASP A 105 12.98 9.53 -0.70
C ASP A 105 14.15 10.04 0.16
N PRO A 106 15.28 9.31 0.25
CA PRO A 106 16.39 9.68 1.10
C PRO A 106 17.11 10.96 0.66
N ARG A 107 16.85 11.44 -0.56
CA ARG A 107 17.43 12.68 -1.07
C ARG A 107 16.80 13.94 -0.43
N TYR A 108 15.66 13.78 0.23
CA TYR A 108 14.89 14.87 0.82
C TYR A 108 14.63 14.61 2.30
N THR A 109 14.40 15.67 3.05
CA THR A 109 14.15 15.58 4.50
C THR A 109 12.68 15.86 4.87
N ASP A 110 11.84 16.13 3.89
CA ASP A 110 10.44 16.51 4.09
C ASP A 110 9.48 15.32 4.11
N GLY A 111 10.01 14.09 4.02
CA GLY A 111 9.19 12.87 4.05
C GLY A 111 8.48 12.53 2.76
N ARG A 112 8.83 13.21 1.65
CA ARG A 112 8.21 12.88 0.36
C ARG A 112 8.52 11.46 -0.06
N LEU A 113 7.58 10.87 -0.80
CA LEU A 113 7.63 9.47 -1.18
C LEU A 113 8.16 9.28 -2.59
N VAL A 114 8.74 8.11 -2.83
CA VAL A 114 9.22 7.70 -4.14
C VAL A 114 8.92 6.20 -4.35
N ASN A 115 8.76 5.80 -5.60
CA ASN A 115 8.66 4.39 -5.95
C ASN A 115 10.07 3.83 -6.19
N GLU A 116 10.47 2.88 -5.36
CA GLU A 116 11.82 2.29 -5.42
C GLU A 116 11.89 0.99 -6.20
N GLY A 117 10.78 0.46 -6.63
CA GLY A 117 10.88 -0.82 -7.28
C GLY A 117 9.59 -1.37 -7.81
N GLY A 118 9.70 -2.62 -8.22
CA GLY A 118 8.63 -3.34 -8.82
C GLY A 118 8.65 -3.24 -10.34
N GLY A 119 7.97 -4.18 -10.97
CA GLY A 119 7.88 -4.21 -12.42
C GLY A 119 6.50 -4.62 -12.86
N PRO A 120 6.23 -4.50 -14.17
CA PRO A 120 4.95 -4.91 -14.73
C PRO A 120 4.86 -6.42 -14.90
N SER A 121 3.63 -6.95 -14.90
CA SER A 121 3.37 -8.33 -15.25
C SER A 121 3.67 -8.58 -16.72
N GLN A 122 3.82 -9.85 -17.09
CA GLN A 122 4.10 -10.23 -18.49
C GLN A 122 2.97 -9.78 -19.42
N GLU A 123 1.72 -9.92 -18.99
CA GLU A 123 0.56 -9.50 -19.78
C GLU A 123 0.54 -7.99 -20.03
N PHE A 124 0.92 -7.20 -19.01
CA PHE A 124 1.04 -5.76 -19.17
C PHE A 124 2.21 -5.38 -20.09
N LYS A 125 3.35 -6.06 -19.96
CA LYS A 125 4.49 -5.85 -20.87
C LYS A 125 4.10 -6.11 -22.31
N LYS A 126 3.35 -7.15 -22.57
CA LYS A 126 2.86 -7.48 -23.92
C LYS A 126 1.96 -6.37 -24.47
N LEU A 127 1.05 -5.86 -23.65
CA LEU A 127 0.16 -4.77 -24.05
C LEU A 127 0.95 -3.53 -24.46
N ILE A 128 1.91 -3.12 -23.63
CA ILE A 128 2.73 -1.93 -23.88
C ILE A 128 3.63 -2.13 -25.10
N SER A 129 4.27 -3.29 -25.22
CA SER A 129 5.20 -3.60 -26.32
C SER A 129 4.49 -3.68 -27.66
N GLY A 130 3.30 -4.29 -27.69
CA GLY A 130 2.50 -4.40 -28.91
C GLY A 130 2.06 -3.03 -29.42
N SER A 131 1.76 -2.09 -28.53
CA SER A 131 1.32 -0.76 -28.88
C SER A 131 2.49 0.21 -29.12
N GLY A 132 3.63 -0.02 -28.45
CA GLY A 132 4.79 0.85 -28.56
C GLY A 132 5.53 0.78 -29.88
N ASN A 133 5.28 -0.26 -30.66
CA ASN A 133 5.89 -0.46 -31.99
C ASN A 133 5.08 0.14 -33.13
N GLU A 134 3.97 0.70 -32.80
CA GLU A 134 3.12 1.43 -33.73
C GLU A 134 3.38 2.94 -33.67
#